data_251edde2408a74d6ce2907905a2933b9
#
_entry.id   251edde2408a74d6ce2907905a2933b9
#
_cell.length_a   1.000
_cell.length_b   1.000
_cell.length_c   1.000
_cell.angle_alpha   90.00
_cell.angle_beta   90.00
_cell.angle_gamma   90.00
#
_symmetry.space_group_name_H-M   'P 1'
#
loop_
_entity.id
_entity.type
_entity.pdbx_description
1 polymer ?
#
loop_
_entity_poly.entity_id
_entity_poly.type
_entity_poly.pdbx_seq_one_letter_code
_entity_poly.pdbx_strand_id
1 'polypeptide(L)'
;PPVIDTLIFQDHAFWSFYEFDGLRGLAIRFFTLFGDTPDVGITYGVRIEVVLVTLGIGLYAFLKSRRLGHAFLSALLTYSILFLLGTFPSYLTLLTQAFSKGLFAISSTDIAGLFLTPAKLFSRTAPDIRSALNTKMSLWYACILIALLAQFLFIHFRPIFWALWRNARLPQLIYHGGLLCVGGLLAWHFTSPEITWDSFHFLSVLLLIASVECAWLASVIVNDCFDIRIDQKTNTGRPLITGTIKHGTFATLGWFFFFGSLF
;
A
#
# COMPACT_ATOMS: atom_id res chain seq x y z
N PRO A 1 10.94 -18.33 -3.70
CA PRO A 1 11.01 -18.23 -5.17
C PRO A 1 12.43 -18.23 -5.67
N PRO A 2 13.38 -17.37 -5.21
CA PRO A 2 14.71 -17.31 -5.78
C PRO A 2 15.45 -18.66 -5.78
N VAL A 3 15.28 -19.45 -4.73
CA VAL A 3 15.94 -20.76 -4.60
C VAL A 3 15.39 -21.76 -5.65
N ILE A 4 14.07 -21.82 -5.80
CA ILE A 4 13.43 -22.72 -6.76
C ILE A 4 13.77 -22.28 -8.18
N ASP A 5 13.70 -20.99 -8.46
CA ASP A 5 14.02 -20.43 -9.76
C ASP A 5 15.50 -20.67 -10.13
N THR A 6 16.41 -20.47 -9.18
CA THR A 6 17.85 -20.74 -9.39
C THR A 6 18.13 -22.22 -9.63
N LEU A 7 17.43 -23.13 -8.94
CA LEU A 7 17.61 -24.58 -9.13
C LEU A 7 17.05 -25.07 -10.47
N ILE A 8 15.97 -24.47 -10.97
CA ILE A 8 15.30 -24.91 -12.21
C ILE A 8 15.89 -24.21 -13.43
N PHE A 9 16.20 -22.92 -13.34
CA PHE A 9 16.59 -22.06 -14.45
C PHE A 9 18.03 -21.54 -14.36
N GLN A 10 18.95 -22.31 -13.92
CA GLN A 10 20.39 -22.12 -13.67
C GLN A 10 21.07 -20.78 -14.02
N ASP A 11 20.52 -19.97 -14.95
CA ASP A 11 21.10 -18.71 -15.43
C ASP A 11 20.13 -17.52 -15.55
N HIS A 12 18.83 -17.68 -15.27
CA HIS A 12 17.85 -16.61 -15.45
C HIS A 12 17.11 -16.28 -14.15
N ALA A 13 17.72 -15.43 -13.34
CA ALA A 13 17.01 -14.82 -12.22
C ALA A 13 15.98 -13.82 -12.74
N PHE A 14 14.74 -14.25 -12.87
CA PHE A 14 13.63 -13.37 -13.16
C PHE A 14 13.49 -12.36 -12.02
N TRP A 15 13.36 -11.08 -12.35
CA TRP A 15 13.29 -9.98 -11.38
C TRP A 15 11.86 -9.47 -11.16
N SER A 16 10.90 -9.86 -11.99
CA SER A 16 9.51 -9.45 -11.90
C SER A 16 8.66 -10.56 -11.28
N PHE A 17 7.84 -10.16 -10.28
CA PHE A 17 6.88 -11.03 -9.61
C PHE A 17 5.44 -10.68 -9.97
N TYR A 18 5.25 -9.83 -10.97
CA TYR A 18 3.95 -9.37 -11.41
C TYR A 18 3.70 -9.74 -12.86
N GLU A 19 2.49 -10.19 -13.14
CA GLU A 19 2.00 -10.42 -14.48
C GLU A 19 1.34 -9.15 -15.02
N PHE A 20 1.66 -8.79 -16.25
CA PHE A 20 1.10 -7.63 -16.92
C PHE A 20 0.23 -8.09 -18.09
N ASP A 21 -1.10 -8.07 -17.90
CA ASP A 21 -2.02 -8.46 -18.96
C ASP A 21 -3.34 -7.68 -18.89
N GLY A 22 -4.02 -7.54 -20.03
CA GLY A 22 -5.35 -6.96 -20.10
C GLY A 22 -6.42 -7.90 -19.53
N LEU A 23 -7.66 -7.41 -19.40
CA LEU A 23 -8.74 -8.15 -18.75
C LEU A 23 -8.97 -9.56 -19.29
N ARG A 24 -8.92 -9.75 -20.63
CA ARG A 24 -9.10 -11.07 -21.26
C ARG A 24 -7.95 -12.00 -20.90
N GLY A 25 -6.71 -11.51 -20.95
CA GLY A 25 -5.53 -12.28 -20.60
C GLY A 25 -5.53 -12.69 -19.14
N LEU A 26 -5.91 -11.77 -18.22
CA LEU A 26 -6.05 -12.08 -16.80
C LEU A 26 -7.05 -13.21 -16.54
N ALA A 27 -8.18 -13.23 -17.25
CA ALA A 27 -9.15 -14.31 -17.12
C ALA A 27 -8.56 -15.66 -17.56
N ILE A 28 -7.85 -15.70 -18.68
CA ILE A 28 -7.17 -16.92 -19.15
C ILE A 28 -6.13 -17.38 -18.14
N ARG A 29 -5.28 -16.46 -17.66
CA ARG A 29 -4.19 -16.75 -16.70
C ARG A 29 -4.71 -17.22 -15.35
N PHE A 30 -5.87 -16.75 -14.92
CA PHE A 30 -6.52 -17.22 -13.69
C PHE A 30 -6.81 -18.73 -13.76
N PHE A 31 -7.35 -19.22 -14.88
CA PHE A 31 -7.68 -20.63 -15.04
C PHE A 31 -6.49 -21.51 -15.45
N THR A 32 -5.38 -20.92 -15.89
CA THR A 32 -4.17 -21.63 -16.31
C THR A 32 -3.00 -21.49 -15.33
N LEU A 33 -3.25 -21.07 -14.08
CA LEU A 33 -2.20 -20.85 -13.08
C LEU A 33 -1.09 -19.94 -13.59
N PHE A 34 -1.46 -18.73 -14.05
CA PHE A 34 -0.60 -17.72 -14.68
C PHE A 34 -0.09 -18.06 -16.10
N GLY A 35 -0.63 -19.09 -16.76
CA GLY A 35 -0.31 -19.42 -18.15
C GLY A 35 1.12 -19.90 -18.36
N ASP A 36 1.67 -19.67 -19.55
CA ASP A 36 3.07 -19.99 -19.85
C ASP A 36 4.03 -19.05 -19.12
N THR A 37 5.28 -19.49 -18.89
CA THR A 37 6.31 -18.64 -18.29
C THR A 37 6.79 -17.61 -19.31
N PRO A 38 6.44 -16.33 -19.16
CA PRO A 38 6.98 -15.28 -20.02
C PRO A 38 8.42 -14.94 -19.59
N ASP A 39 9.16 -14.27 -20.46
CA ASP A 39 10.50 -13.73 -20.14
C ASP A 39 10.45 -12.71 -18.99
N VAL A 40 9.31 -12.03 -18.82
CA VAL A 40 9.03 -11.11 -17.74
C VAL A 40 7.66 -11.42 -17.16
N GLY A 41 7.56 -11.63 -15.86
CA GLY A 41 6.28 -11.93 -15.21
C GLY A 41 6.43 -12.85 -13.99
N ILE A 42 5.38 -13.62 -13.71
CA ILE A 42 5.37 -14.58 -12.61
C ILE A 42 6.32 -15.74 -12.89
N THR A 43 7.33 -15.88 -12.03
CA THR A 43 8.33 -16.95 -12.15
C THR A 43 7.76 -18.33 -11.84
N TYR A 44 8.45 -19.37 -12.29
CA TYR A 44 8.06 -20.75 -12.02
C TYR A 44 8.07 -21.07 -10.52
N GLY A 45 9.07 -20.55 -9.79
CA GLY A 45 9.15 -20.70 -8.34
C GLY A 45 7.96 -20.08 -7.60
N VAL A 46 7.53 -18.89 -8.01
CA VAL A 46 6.33 -18.24 -7.45
C VAL A 46 5.07 -19.06 -7.73
N ARG A 47 4.93 -19.67 -8.91
CA ARG A 47 3.77 -20.55 -9.21
C ARG A 47 3.72 -21.76 -8.29
N ILE A 48 4.86 -22.41 -8.07
CA ILE A 48 4.96 -23.55 -7.12
C ILE A 48 4.55 -23.09 -5.74
N GLU A 49 5.02 -21.95 -5.26
CA GLU A 49 4.64 -21.39 -3.95
C GLU A 49 3.15 -21.10 -3.86
N VAL A 50 2.56 -20.49 -4.87
CA VAL A 50 1.10 -20.25 -4.93
C VAL A 50 0.33 -21.56 -4.81
N VAL A 51 0.72 -22.60 -5.53
CA VAL A 51 0.09 -23.92 -5.45
C VAL A 51 0.24 -24.51 -4.05
N LEU A 52 1.46 -24.51 -3.49
CA LEU A 52 1.73 -25.07 -2.16
C LEU A 52 0.95 -24.35 -1.07
N VAL A 53 0.93 -23.02 -1.09
CA VAL A 53 0.17 -22.22 -0.11
C VAL A 53 -1.32 -22.47 -0.25
N THR A 54 -1.85 -22.50 -1.48
CA THR A 54 -3.27 -22.75 -1.76
C THR A 54 -3.70 -24.14 -1.24
N LEU A 55 -2.93 -25.18 -1.58
CA LEU A 55 -3.21 -26.54 -1.10
C LEU A 55 -3.02 -26.67 0.40
N GLY A 56 -1.99 -26.04 0.98
CA GLY A 56 -1.73 -26.04 2.42
C GLY A 56 -2.86 -25.42 3.23
N ILE A 57 -3.39 -24.28 2.82
CA ILE A 57 -4.53 -23.62 3.48
C ILE A 57 -5.81 -24.43 3.28
N GLY A 58 -6.04 -25.00 2.10
CA GLY A 58 -7.16 -25.90 1.84
C GLY A 58 -7.11 -27.15 2.76
N LEU A 59 -5.94 -27.78 2.87
CA LEU A 59 -5.72 -28.92 3.77
C LEU A 59 -5.94 -28.53 5.25
N TYR A 60 -5.40 -27.40 5.70
CA TYR A 60 -5.61 -26.89 7.04
C TYR A 60 -7.10 -26.69 7.35
N ALA A 61 -7.84 -26.04 6.44
CA ALA A 61 -9.27 -25.84 6.57
C ALA A 61 -10.05 -27.16 6.61
N PHE A 62 -9.64 -28.17 5.82
CA PHE A 62 -10.20 -29.52 5.89
C PHE A 62 -9.95 -30.18 7.23
N LEU A 63 -8.72 -30.21 7.70
CA LEU A 63 -8.35 -30.83 8.98
C LEU A 63 -9.11 -30.21 10.15
N LYS A 64 -9.31 -28.89 10.13
CA LYS A 64 -10.03 -28.17 11.20
C LYS A 64 -11.54 -28.36 11.13
N SER A 65 -12.14 -28.27 9.94
CA SER A 65 -13.60 -28.28 9.78
C SER A 65 -14.18 -29.65 9.44
N ARG A 66 -13.34 -30.59 8.97
CA ARG A 66 -13.74 -31.90 8.42
C ARG A 66 -14.76 -31.81 7.29
N ARG A 67 -14.85 -30.67 6.60
CA ARG A 67 -15.79 -30.40 5.50
C ARG A 67 -15.03 -30.05 4.23
N LEU A 68 -15.23 -30.83 3.16
CA LEU A 68 -14.60 -30.60 1.86
C LEU A 68 -14.97 -29.23 1.24
N GLY A 69 -16.21 -28.78 1.43
CA GLY A 69 -16.65 -27.46 0.95
C GLY A 69 -15.86 -26.30 1.56
N HIS A 70 -15.52 -26.37 2.86
CA HIS A 70 -14.67 -25.34 3.50
C HIS A 70 -13.23 -25.40 2.97
N ALA A 71 -12.69 -26.60 2.72
CA ALA A 71 -11.36 -26.77 2.13
C ALA A 71 -11.28 -26.14 0.74
N PHE A 72 -12.25 -26.48 -0.12
CA PHE A 72 -12.32 -25.94 -1.47
C PHE A 72 -12.48 -24.42 -1.49
N LEU A 73 -13.42 -23.89 -0.70
CA LEU A 73 -13.64 -22.44 -0.61
C LEU A 73 -12.41 -21.70 -0.10
N SER A 74 -11.74 -22.24 0.94
CA SER A 74 -10.52 -21.64 1.49
C SER A 74 -9.38 -21.65 0.47
N ALA A 75 -9.20 -22.77 -0.26
CA ALA A 75 -8.21 -22.86 -1.32
C ALA A 75 -8.51 -21.87 -2.47
N LEU A 76 -9.77 -21.83 -2.93
CA LEU A 76 -10.19 -20.91 -3.99
C LEU A 76 -9.98 -19.43 -3.60
N LEU A 77 -10.37 -19.06 -2.39
CA LEU A 77 -10.17 -17.70 -1.88
C LEU A 77 -8.68 -17.36 -1.77
N THR A 78 -7.87 -18.28 -1.25
CA THR A 78 -6.42 -18.10 -1.16
C THR A 78 -5.80 -17.90 -2.53
N TYR A 79 -6.14 -18.76 -3.49
CA TYR A 79 -5.67 -18.62 -4.87
C TYR A 79 -6.09 -17.29 -5.48
N SER A 80 -7.36 -16.91 -5.32
CA SER A 80 -7.89 -15.64 -5.85
C SER A 80 -7.15 -14.42 -5.28
N ILE A 81 -6.85 -14.42 -3.97
CA ILE A 81 -6.09 -13.35 -3.32
C ILE A 81 -4.66 -13.30 -3.86
N LEU A 82 -3.97 -14.45 -3.93
CA LEU A 82 -2.60 -14.52 -4.43
C LEU A 82 -2.51 -14.13 -5.92
N PHE A 83 -3.50 -14.54 -6.73
CA PHE A 83 -3.60 -14.13 -8.12
C PHE A 83 -3.80 -12.61 -8.24
N LEU A 84 -4.71 -12.02 -7.46
CA LEU A 84 -4.93 -10.58 -7.44
C LEU A 84 -3.66 -9.82 -7.05
N LEU A 85 -2.91 -10.30 -6.06
CA LEU A 85 -1.64 -9.69 -5.66
C LEU A 85 -0.58 -9.82 -6.75
N GLY A 86 -0.44 -10.98 -7.40
CA GLY A 86 0.51 -11.20 -8.49
C GLY A 86 0.17 -10.45 -9.79
N THR A 87 -1.07 -10.02 -9.96
CA THR A 87 -1.55 -9.26 -11.12
C THR A 87 -1.99 -7.84 -10.77
N PHE A 88 -1.62 -7.36 -9.57
CA PHE A 88 -2.07 -6.08 -9.04
C PHE A 88 -1.80 -4.87 -9.95
N PRO A 89 -0.64 -4.73 -10.63
CA PRO A 89 -0.41 -3.65 -11.59
C PRO A 89 -1.45 -3.60 -12.72
N SER A 90 -1.90 -4.76 -13.21
CA SER A 90 -2.93 -4.85 -14.24
C SER A 90 -4.26 -4.27 -13.74
N TYR A 91 -4.70 -4.64 -12.53
CA TYR A 91 -5.93 -4.08 -11.95
C TYR A 91 -5.86 -2.59 -11.71
N LEU A 92 -4.71 -2.08 -11.24
CA LEU A 92 -4.52 -0.64 -11.07
C LEU A 92 -4.63 0.11 -12.40
N THR A 93 -4.01 -0.42 -13.46
CA THR A 93 -4.11 0.19 -14.79
C THR A 93 -5.54 0.14 -15.31
N LEU A 94 -6.24 -0.98 -15.14
CA LEU A 94 -7.66 -1.11 -15.49
C LEU A 94 -8.50 -0.07 -14.74
N LEU A 95 -8.29 0.12 -13.45
CA LEU A 95 -9.03 1.11 -12.65
C LEU A 95 -8.74 2.55 -13.08
N THR A 96 -7.49 2.88 -13.36
CA THR A 96 -7.10 4.27 -13.67
C THR A 96 -7.35 4.66 -15.12
N GLN A 97 -7.28 3.73 -16.06
CA GLN A 97 -7.39 3.99 -17.50
C GLN A 97 -8.69 3.49 -18.14
N ALA A 98 -9.55 2.79 -17.39
CA ALA A 98 -10.80 2.25 -17.92
C ALA A 98 -11.72 3.30 -18.55
N PHE A 99 -11.79 4.49 -17.94
CA PHE A 99 -12.63 5.59 -18.42
C PHE A 99 -12.08 6.27 -19.67
N SER A 100 -10.76 6.24 -19.89
CA SER A 100 -10.14 6.92 -21.03
C SER A 100 -9.96 6.01 -22.25
N LYS A 101 -9.59 4.73 -22.05
CA LYS A 101 -9.32 3.79 -23.13
C LYS A 101 -10.36 2.68 -23.31
N GLY A 102 -11.19 2.46 -22.29
CA GLY A 102 -12.08 1.30 -22.24
C GLY A 102 -11.38 0.04 -21.70
N LEU A 103 -12.10 -0.76 -20.90
CA LEU A 103 -11.57 -1.92 -20.17
C LEU A 103 -10.92 -2.99 -21.06
N PHE A 104 -11.46 -3.22 -22.25
CA PHE A 104 -10.98 -4.26 -23.17
C PHE A 104 -9.86 -3.81 -24.11
N ALA A 105 -9.58 -2.50 -24.15
CA ALA A 105 -8.55 -1.94 -25.00
C ALA A 105 -7.19 -1.82 -24.29
N ILE A 106 -7.15 -2.07 -22.98
CA ILE A 106 -5.93 -2.01 -22.18
C ILE A 106 -5.13 -3.31 -22.40
N SER A 107 -3.89 -3.15 -22.83
CA SER A 107 -2.96 -4.23 -23.16
C SER A 107 -1.82 -4.33 -22.13
N SER A 108 -1.04 -5.41 -22.20
CA SER A 108 0.19 -5.59 -21.41
C SER A 108 1.19 -4.44 -21.59
N THR A 109 1.27 -3.89 -22.81
CA THR A 109 2.16 -2.75 -23.10
C THR A 109 1.75 -1.47 -22.40
N ASP A 110 0.45 -1.23 -22.20
CA ASP A 110 -0.04 -0.07 -21.44
C ASP A 110 0.35 -0.17 -19.95
N ILE A 111 0.24 -1.38 -19.39
CA ILE A 111 0.60 -1.66 -18.01
C ILE A 111 2.11 -1.53 -17.81
N ALA A 112 2.89 -2.14 -18.70
CA ALA A 112 4.34 -2.02 -18.70
C ALA A 112 4.79 -0.56 -18.85
N GLY A 113 4.18 0.19 -19.76
CA GLY A 113 4.44 1.61 -19.95
C GLY A 113 4.16 2.43 -18.70
N LEU A 114 3.10 2.12 -17.97
CA LEU A 114 2.77 2.81 -16.72
C LEU A 114 3.73 2.47 -15.57
N PHE A 115 4.06 1.20 -15.39
CA PHE A 115 4.81 0.73 -14.20
C PHE A 115 6.32 0.67 -14.41
N LEU A 116 6.79 0.33 -15.60
CA LEU A 116 8.22 0.17 -15.87
C LEU A 116 8.90 1.46 -16.34
N THR A 117 8.15 2.48 -16.72
CA THR A 117 8.72 3.79 -17.04
C THR A 117 9.20 4.47 -15.77
N PRO A 118 10.47 4.90 -15.68
CA PRO A 118 10.99 5.58 -14.52
C PRO A 118 10.19 6.85 -14.18
N ALA A 119 9.76 6.93 -12.91
CA ALA A 119 9.16 8.15 -12.39
C ALA A 119 10.29 9.09 -11.94
N LYS A 120 10.39 10.27 -12.54
CA LYS A 120 11.36 11.31 -12.14
C LYS A 120 10.91 12.05 -10.86
N LEU A 121 10.34 11.33 -9.87
CA LEU A 121 9.68 11.94 -8.72
C LEU A 121 10.66 12.64 -7.77
N PHE A 122 11.82 12.03 -7.51
CA PHE A 122 12.76 12.54 -6.50
C PHE A 122 14.24 12.40 -6.90
N SER A 123 14.55 11.92 -8.08
CA SER A 123 15.91 11.71 -8.53
C SER A 123 16.14 12.29 -9.93
N ARG A 124 17.26 13.02 -10.09
CA ARG A 124 17.72 13.47 -11.41
C ARG A 124 18.30 12.32 -12.25
N THR A 125 18.74 11.24 -11.60
CA THR A 125 19.17 10.01 -12.24
C THR A 125 17.96 9.12 -12.44
N ALA A 126 17.66 8.75 -13.68
CA ALA A 126 16.60 7.79 -13.96
C ALA A 126 16.94 6.47 -13.27
N PRO A 127 16.13 5.99 -12.30
CA PRO A 127 16.31 4.68 -11.72
C PRO A 127 16.14 3.62 -12.81
N ASP A 128 16.72 2.46 -12.60
CA ASP A 128 16.48 1.32 -13.46
C ASP A 128 14.98 0.90 -13.44
N ILE A 129 14.60 0.07 -14.39
CA ILE A 129 13.21 -0.39 -14.55
C ILE A 129 12.69 -1.08 -13.27
N ARG A 130 13.54 -1.85 -12.59
CA ARG A 130 13.21 -2.54 -11.33
C ARG A 130 12.92 -1.52 -10.22
N SER A 131 13.75 -0.51 -10.10
CA SER A 131 13.58 0.57 -9.12
C SER A 131 12.28 1.34 -9.37
N ALA A 132 11.95 1.61 -10.64
CA ALA A 132 10.71 2.27 -11.02
C ALA A 132 9.47 1.47 -10.57
N LEU A 133 9.45 0.17 -10.87
CA LEU A 133 8.36 -0.73 -10.45
C LEU A 133 8.24 -0.76 -8.92
N ASN A 134 9.35 -0.99 -8.22
CA ASN A 134 9.35 -1.10 -6.76
C ASN A 134 8.85 0.19 -6.10
N THR A 135 9.31 1.35 -6.57
CA THR A 135 8.85 2.64 -6.05
C THR A 135 7.36 2.82 -6.22
N LYS A 136 6.84 2.58 -7.42
CA LYS A 136 5.41 2.74 -7.73
C LYS A 136 4.54 1.78 -6.93
N MET A 137 4.96 0.51 -6.80
CA MET A 137 4.24 -0.46 -5.99
C MET A 137 4.28 -0.12 -4.50
N SER A 138 5.42 0.37 -4.00
CA SER A 138 5.54 0.82 -2.60
C SER A 138 4.58 1.96 -2.27
N LEU A 139 4.40 2.94 -3.17
CA LEU A 139 3.43 4.01 -2.98
C LEU A 139 2.00 3.47 -2.83
N TRP A 140 1.58 2.53 -3.68
CA TRP A 140 0.27 1.91 -3.58
C TRP A 140 0.10 1.09 -2.31
N TYR A 141 1.08 0.26 -1.97
CA TYR A 141 1.00 -0.55 -0.75
C TYR A 141 0.99 0.30 0.50
N ALA A 142 1.73 1.42 0.54
CA ALA A 142 1.67 2.36 1.65
C ALA A 142 0.27 2.96 1.81
N CYS A 143 -0.36 3.41 0.71
CA CYS A 143 -1.74 3.93 0.75
C CYS A 143 -2.74 2.87 1.23
N ILE A 144 -2.64 1.65 0.70
CA ILE A 144 -3.51 0.53 1.11
C ILE A 144 -3.30 0.20 2.59
N LEU A 145 -2.05 0.14 3.05
CA LEU A 145 -1.71 -0.14 4.44
C LEU A 145 -2.30 0.92 5.39
N ILE A 146 -2.14 2.20 5.07
CA ILE A 146 -2.72 3.30 5.86
C ILE A 146 -4.24 3.16 5.93
N ALA A 147 -4.90 2.89 4.81
CA ALA A 147 -6.35 2.71 4.76
C ALA A 147 -6.81 1.50 5.60
N LEU A 148 -6.10 0.37 5.51
CA LEU A 148 -6.40 -0.85 6.29
C LEU A 148 -6.16 -0.64 7.79
N LEU A 149 -5.09 0.06 8.17
CA LEU A 149 -4.82 0.39 9.58
C LEU A 149 -5.88 1.33 10.15
N ALA A 150 -6.29 2.34 9.40
CA ALA A 150 -7.38 3.25 9.79
C ALA A 150 -8.72 2.47 9.94
N GLN A 151 -9.03 1.60 8.99
CA GLN A 151 -10.22 0.75 9.02
C GLN A 151 -10.18 -0.23 10.22
N PHE A 152 -9.04 -0.89 10.45
CA PHE A 152 -8.86 -1.79 11.59
C PHE A 152 -9.07 -1.06 12.92
N LEU A 153 -8.47 0.13 13.08
CA LEU A 153 -8.64 0.96 14.26
C LEU A 153 -10.09 1.41 14.44
N PHE A 154 -10.75 1.80 13.35
CA PHE A 154 -12.17 2.20 13.37
C PHE A 154 -13.12 1.06 13.76
N ILE A 155 -12.89 -0.16 13.27
CA ILE A 155 -13.75 -1.31 13.55
C ILE A 155 -13.52 -1.85 14.97
N HIS A 156 -12.24 -2.09 15.36
CA HIS A 156 -11.92 -2.81 16.59
C HIS A 156 -11.68 -1.89 17.79
N PHE A 157 -11.28 -0.65 17.56
CA PHE A 157 -10.91 0.33 18.60
C PHE A 157 -11.57 1.69 18.38
N ARG A 158 -12.85 1.68 18.09
CA ARG A 158 -13.64 2.88 17.74
C ARG A 158 -13.50 4.05 18.73
N PRO A 159 -13.47 3.86 20.06
CA PRO A 159 -13.24 4.96 20.99
C PRO A 159 -11.87 5.60 20.82
N ILE A 160 -10.82 4.79 20.59
CA ILE A 160 -9.45 5.25 20.36
C ILE A 160 -9.38 6.02 19.04
N PHE A 161 -10.00 5.50 17.97
CA PHE A 161 -10.06 6.17 16.67
C PHE A 161 -10.65 7.58 16.79
N TRP A 162 -11.80 7.73 17.43
CA TRP A 162 -12.44 9.02 17.61
C TRP A 162 -11.67 9.95 18.56
N ALA A 163 -11.02 9.38 19.58
CA ALA A 163 -10.16 10.16 20.47
C ALA A 163 -8.94 10.74 19.73
N LEU A 164 -8.27 9.93 18.90
CA LEU A 164 -7.17 10.39 18.04
C LEU A 164 -7.65 11.43 17.02
N TRP A 165 -8.79 11.18 16.36
CA TRP A 165 -9.37 12.12 15.40
C TRP A 165 -9.64 13.52 16.02
N ARG A 166 -10.24 13.54 17.21
CA ARG A 166 -10.48 14.81 17.94
C ARG A 166 -9.18 15.46 18.39
N ASN A 167 -8.21 14.65 18.79
CA ASN A 167 -6.90 15.14 19.25
C ASN A 167 -6.03 15.66 18.10
N ALA A 168 -6.28 15.23 16.87
CA ALA A 168 -5.54 15.62 15.68
C ALA A 168 -5.67 17.12 15.33
N ARG A 169 -6.66 17.82 15.91
CA ARG A 169 -6.88 19.26 15.71
C ARG A 169 -6.97 19.59 14.22
N LEU A 170 -8.07 19.23 13.59
CA LEU A 170 -8.31 19.38 12.14
C LEU A 170 -7.82 20.71 11.53
N PRO A 171 -7.97 21.89 12.16
CA PRO A 171 -7.43 23.13 11.61
C PRO A 171 -5.91 23.12 11.43
N GLN A 172 -5.16 22.46 12.34
CA GLN A 172 -3.71 22.34 12.20
C GLN A 172 -3.32 21.34 11.12
N LEU A 173 -4.04 20.21 10.97
CA LEU A 173 -3.84 19.31 9.85
C LEU A 173 -3.98 20.04 8.50
N ILE A 174 -5.07 20.79 8.33
CA ILE A 174 -5.30 21.60 7.11
C ILE A 174 -4.18 22.64 6.93
N TYR A 175 -3.71 23.25 8.00
CA TYR A 175 -2.63 24.23 7.92
C TYR A 175 -1.31 23.62 7.47
N HIS A 176 -0.87 22.49 8.07
CA HIS A 176 0.39 21.83 7.71
C HIS A 176 0.34 21.24 6.29
N GLY A 177 -0.72 20.51 5.97
CA GLY A 177 -0.92 19.98 4.62
C GLY A 177 -1.03 21.09 3.56
N GLY A 178 -1.71 22.18 3.89
CA GLY A 178 -1.81 23.37 3.04
C GLY A 178 -0.47 24.06 2.80
N LEU A 179 0.35 24.25 3.84
CA LEU A 179 1.70 24.80 3.70
C LEU A 179 2.59 23.93 2.79
N LEU A 180 2.50 22.62 2.93
CA LEU A 180 3.23 21.68 2.08
C LEU A 180 2.78 21.79 0.61
N CYS A 181 1.47 21.88 0.36
CA CYS A 181 0.94 22.10 -0.98
C CYS A 181 1.41 23.45 -1.58
N VAL A 182 1.37 24.54 -0.79
CA VAL A 182 1.85 25.85 -1.23
C VAL A 182 3.35 25.80 -1.52
N GLY A 183 4.16 25.18 -0.66
CA GLY A 183 5.60 24.99 -0.89
C GLY A 183 5.87 24.20 -2.16
N GLY A 184 5.13 23.13 -2.40
CA GLY A 184 5.21 22.31 -3.61
C GLY A 184 4.85 23.11 -4.89
N LEU A 185 3.78 23.90 -4.83
CA LEU A 185 3.37 24.77 -5.95
C LEU A 185 4.40 25.86 -6.25
N LEU A 186 4.99 26.45 -5.22
CA LEU A 186 6.06 27.44 -5.39
C LEU A 186 7.31 26.79 -6.00
N ALA A 187 7.73 25.64 -5.47
CA ALA A 187 8.85 24.89 -6.05
C ALA A 187 8.59 24.54 -7.52
N TRP A 188 7.39 24.09 -7.85
CA TRP A 188 6.95 23.86 -9.23
C TRP A 188 7.07 25.11 -10.10
N HIS A 189 6.56 26.24 -9.62
CA HIS A 189 6.58 27.49 -10.37
C HIS A 189 8.02 27.97 -10.67
N PHE A 190 8.91 27.89 -9.67
CA PHE A 190 10.28 28.36 -9.82
C PHE A 190 11.19 27.40 -10.59
N THR A 191 10.96 26.11 -10.53
CA THR A 191 11.81 25.12 -11.21
C THR A 191 11.31 24.77 -12.59
N SER A 192 10.02 25.07 -12.89
CA SER A 192 9.35 24.75 -14.16
C SER A 192 9.74 23.35 -14.69
N PRO A 193 9.65 22.30 -13.87
CA PRO A 193 10.09 20.99 -14.28
C PRO A 193 9.19 20.47 -15.40
N GLU A 194 9.76 19.88 -16.42
CA GLU A 194 9.03 19.12 -17.46
C GLU A 194 8.49 17.81 -16.87
N ILE A 195 7.60 17.91 -15.90
CA ILE A 195 6.97 16.76 -15.26
C ILE A 195 5.55 16.64 -15.79
N THR A 196 5.24 15.52 -16.42
CA THR A 196 3.86 15.15 -16.71
C THR A 196 3.25 14.51 -15.46
N TRP A 197 2.23 15.16 -14.89
CA TRP A 197 1.53 14.66 -13.72
C TRP A 197 0.77 13.36 -14.04
N ASP A 198 1.05 12.33 -13.26
CA ASP A 198 0.34 11.06 -13.30
C ASP A 198 -0.19 10.67 -11.91
N SER A 199 -0.88 9.54 -11.82
CA SER A 199 -1.43 9.03 -10.56
C SER A 199 -0.36 8.80 -9.48
N PHE A 200 0.89 8.48 -9.86
CA PHE A 200 1.97 8.25 -8.89
C PHE A 200 2.50 9.53 -8.28
N HIS A 201 2.55 10.62 -9.04
CA HIS A 201 2.87 11.95 -8.49
C HIS A 201 1.83 12.37 -7.46
N PHE A 202 0.54 12.16 -7.78
CA PHE A 202 -0.53 12.45 -6.84
C PHE A 202 -0.45 11.63 -5.56
N LEU A 203 -0.22 10.31 -5.68
CA LEU A 203 -0.03 9.42 -4.53
C LEU A 203 1.19 9.82 -3.69
N SER A 204 2.28 10.23 -4.33
CA SER A 204 3.49 10.68 -3.62
C SER A 204 3.24 11.94 -2.80
N VAL A 205 2.50 12.92 -3.34
CA VAL A 205 2.10 14.12 -2.59
C VAL A 205 1.19 13.74 -1.43
N LEU A 206 0.24 12.84 -1.64
CA LEU A 206 -0.68 12.38 -0.60
C LEU A 206 0.06 11.67 0.54
N LEU A 207 1.03 10.80 0.21
CA LEU A 207 1.87 10.14 1.21
C LEU A 207 2.80 11.11 1.94
N LEU A 208 3.33 12.11 1.24
CA LEU A 208 4.14 13.16 1.86
C LEU A 208 3.30 13.98 2.87
N ILE A 209 2.07 14.34 2.51
CA ILE A 209 1.13 14.96 3.45
C ILE A 209 0.89 14.04 4.64
N ALA A 210 0.59 12.76 4.43
CA ALA A 210 0.37 11.80 5.50
C ALA A 210 1.59 11.65 6.43
N SER A 211 2.81 11.68 5.89
CA SER A 211 4.07 11.68 6.65
C SER A 211 4.17 12.91 7.57
N VAL A 212 3.93 14.11 7.04
CA VAL A 212 3.94 15.36 7.82
C VAL A 212 2.87 15.32 8.91
N GLU A 213 1.68 14.82 8.61
CA GLU A 213 0.60 14.71 9.59
C GLU A 213 0.89 13.64 10.66
N CYS A 214 1.58 12.57 10.32
CA CYS A 214 2.10 11.62 11.31
C CYS A 214 3.10 12.27 12.26
N ALA A 215 4.04 13.07 11.75
CA ALA A 215 4.98 13.82 12.58
C ALA A 215 4.25 14.80 13.52
N TRP A 216 3.25 15.51 13.00
CA TRP A 216 2.41 16.39 13.80
C TRP A 216 1.66 15.63 14.90
N LEU A 217 0.99 14.52 14.57
CA LEU A 217 0.29 13.69 15.55
C LEU A 217 1.22 13.14 16.62
N ALA A 218 2.41 12.69 16.26
CA ALA A 218 3.44 12.27 17.21
C ALA A 218 3.79 13.40 18.19
N SER A 219 4.03 14.60 17.67
CA SER A 219 4.33 15.80 18.47
C SER A 219 3.21 16.12 19.45
N VAL A 220 1.96 16.13 18.99
CA VAL A 220 0.78 16.37 19.84
C VAL A 220 0.67 15.32 20.95
N ILE A 221 0.86 14.05 20.63
CA ILE A 221 0.79 12.96 21.60
C ILE A 221 1.89 13.09 22.65
N VAL A 222 3.12 13.39 22.23
CA VAL A 222 4.25 13.62 23.14
C VAL A 222 3.93 14.78 24.08
N ASN A 223 3.48 15.92 23.54
CA ASN A 223 3.10 17.08 24.35
C ASN A 223 2.01 16.74 25.37
N ASP A 224 0.94 16.06 24.96
CA ASP A 224 -0.15 15.65 25.84
C ASP A 224 0.31 14.68 26.95
N CYS A 225 1.35 13.84 26.69
CA CYS A 225 1.95 12.98 27.71
C CYS A 225 2.72 13.76 28.78
N PHE A 226 3.34 14.88 28.44
CA PHE A 226 4.07 15.73 29.40
C PHE A 226 3.18 16.73 30.13
N ASP A 227 2.14 17.23 29.47
CA ASP A 227 1.28 18.32 29.96
C ASP A 227 0.05 17.86 30.77
N ILE A 228 0.01 16.60 31.22
CA ILE A 228 -1.16 16.01 31.94
C ILE A 228 -1.65 16.91 33.07
N ARG A 229 -0.72 17.48 33.90
CA ARG A 229 -1.07 18.34 35.03
C ARG A 229 -1.70 19.66 34.61
N ILE A 230 -1.28 20.20 33.46
CA ILE A 230 -1.80 21.45 32.91
C ILE A 230 -3.15 21.15 32.24
N ASP A 231 -3.24 20.10 31.46
CA ASP A 231 -4.44 19.73 30.73
C ASP A 231 -5.60 19.32 31.63
N GLN A 232 -5.33 18.79 32.84
CA GLN A 232 -6.37 18.57 33.86
C GLN A 232 -7.14 19.83 34.22
N LYS A 233 -6.51 21.00 34.09
CA LYS A 233 -7.12 22.30 34.43
C LYS A 233 -7.65 23.06 33.23
N THR A 234 -6.99 22.89 32.06
CA THR A 234 -7.23 23.72 30.88
C THR A 234 -7.90 22.97 29.72
N ASN A 235 -7.64 21.68 29.60
CA ASN A 235 -8.06 20.86 28.44
C ASN A 235 -8.65 19.52 28.89
N THR A 236 -9.70 19.55 29.69
CA THR A 236 -10.33 18.35 30.30
C THR A 236 -10.85 17.32 29.28
N GLY A 237 -11.00 17.68 28.00
CA GLY A 237 -11.43 16.80 26.90
C GLY A 237 -10.32 15.94 26.27
N ARG A 238 -9.05 16.08 26.72
CA ARG A 238 -7.94 15.29 26.17
C ARG A 238 -8.09 13.79 26.46
N PRO A 239 -7.65 12.90 25.53
CA PRO A 239 -7.80 11.45 25.68
C PRO A 239 -7.21 10.87 26.96
N LEU A 240 -6.08 11.41 27.43
CA LEU A 240 -5.44 11.01 28.69
C LEU A 240 -6.22 11.49 29.92
N ILE A 241 -6.81 12.68 29.87
CA ILE A 241 -7.55 13.26 30.98
C ILE A 241 -8.92 12.58 31.13
N THR A 242 -9.59 12.30 30.02
CA THR A 242 -10.86 11.57 30.01
C THR A 242 -10.70 10.09 30.31
N GLY A 243 -9.47 9.55 30.36
CA GLY A 243 -9.19 8.14 30.54
C GLY A 243 -9.58 7.26 29.33
N THR A 244 -9.89 7.85 28.18
CA THR A 244 -10.27 7.10 26.96
C THR A 244 -9.12 6.26 26.44
N ILE A 245 -7.88 6.74 26.63
CA ILE A 245 -6.67 6.01 26.24
C ILE A 245 -5.73 5.99 27.46
N LYS A 246 -5.18 4.82 27.77
CA LYS A 246 -4.17 4.68 28.83
C LYS A 246 -2.86 5.33 28.41
N HIS A 247 -2.12 5.94 29.36
CA HIS A 247 -0.85 6.62 29.08
C HIS A 247 0.14 5.79 28.27
N GLY A 248 0.41 4.53 28.67
CA GLY A 248 1.33 3.65 27.92
C GLY A 248 0.87 3.38 26.48
N THR A 249 -0.42 3.12 26.26
CA THR A 249 -0.98 2.95 24.90
C THR A 249 -0.85 4.22 24.07
N PHE A 250 -1.08 5.39 24.70
CA PHE A 250 -0.99 6.66 24.01
C PHE A 250 0.45 6.99 23.61
N ALA A 251 1.42 6.76 24.50
CA ALA A 251 2.83 6.89 24.19
C ALA A 251 3.28 5.94 23.08
N THR A 252 2.81 4.68 23.08
CA THR A 252 3.08 3.72 22.00
C THR A 252 2.53 4.20 20.66
N LEU A 253 1.33 4.78 20.63
CA LEU A 253 0.78 5.41 19.42
C LEU A 253 1.62 6.60 18.96
N GLY A 254 2.16 7.40 19.87
CA GLY A 254 3.09 8.48 19.54
C GLY A 254 4.34 7.98 18.83
N TRP A 255 4.96 6.90 19.32
CA TRP A 255 6.08 6.25 18.64
C TRP A 255 5.69 5.67 17.29
N PHE A 256 4.50 5.06 17.19
CA PHE A 256 4.01 4.55 15.92
C PHE A 256 3.87 5.66 14.86
N PHE A 257 3.28 6.79 15.21
CA PHE A 257 3.18 7.94 14.31
C PHE A 257 4.55 8.56 14.01
N PHE A 258 5.44 8.63 14.99
CA PHE A 258 6.81 9.12 14.77
C PHE A 258 7.55 8.27 13.72
N PHE A 259 7.58 6.95 13.89
CA PHE A 259 8.20 6.08 12.89
C PHE A 259 7.46 6.10 11.56
N GLY A 260 6.12 6.17 11.57
CA GLY A 260 5.32 6.32 10.35
C GLY A 260 5.61 7.61 9.57
N SER A 261 6.13 8.65 10.23
CA SER A 261 6.52 9.89 9.56
C SER A 261 7.89 9.82 8.84
N LEU A 262 8.66 8.76 9.06
CA LEU A 262 9.98 8.58 8.45
C LEU A 262 9.92 7.78 7.12
N PHE A 263 8.75 7.22 6.80
CA PHE A 263 8.48 6.48 5.57
C PHE A 263 7.67 7.33 4.59
#